data_66799b498027035a153d9d4079aa7712
#
_entry.id   66799b498027035a153d9d4079aa7712
#
_cell.length_a   1.000
_cell.length_b   1.000
_cell.length_c   1.000
_cell.angle_alpha   90.00
_cell.angle_beta   90.00
_cell.angle_gamma   90.00
#
_symmetry.space_group_name_H-M   'P 1'
#
loop_
_entity.id
_entity.type
_entity.pdbx_description
1 polymer ?
#
loop_
_entity_poly.entity_id
_entity_poly.type
_entity_poly.pdbx_seq_one_letter_code
_entity_poly.pdbx_strand_id
1 'polypeptide(L)'
;MSVRIVYQDIAAGAEEDALVAAPGAADFTAPAMLPFGGSDAPIATLESFSWLLDGSRGLLDGQPLAYWSEAMSGPNGRFAAPPEIRISFRRRYTSPGLFLTFDTATGDYCSHVTAEWYRGENLLKKKEFFPDGPEYFCRQTVEAWDGIALRFHATSVPYRYAKLQKILFGVARTFLRRELRNVHVTQEVSIISSEVAVNTLDFTLDSRADVEYMFQMKQPVSAYDGDRLIGVFYIDDSKHRAKGLYDVSCKDAVGVLDDDPYPARMLNGEPAGTLLEDILGGHFRLELDAALAAAPVTGYLPEGSRRQALQQVSFALCAMVDTSGTDAVRVYKDKEDQPRKLPAGRIYTGGSVDTSAIVTEVQVTAHSYSLSGGGNDTVEIGGEVWYHTAETVSIANPGVTASDKRNVIKVDAATLVNPGNAAAVAQHLYNYYMKRQTQKIRIVMNGERPGDHVAAPTPWDTMMDGFITSMQIVLSGIAAAECSVVGVDVKAVGGSEEIVSGEAMSGEV
;
A
#
# COMPACT_ATOMS: atom_id res chain seq x y z
N MET A 1 20.49 2.40 10.12
CA MET A 1 19.10 2.28 9.57
C MET A 1 18.31 3.47 10.06
N SER A 2 17.60 4.13 9.20
CA SER A 2 16.88 5.37 9.55
C SER A 2 15.41 5.21 9.16
N VAL A 3 14.55 5.15 10.18
CA VAL A 3 13.12 5.27 9.95
C VAL A 3 12.81 6.59 9.24
N ARG A 4 12.01 6.54 8.23
CA ARG A 4 11.43 7.72 7.59
C ARG A 4 9.95 7.48 7.30
N ILE A 5 9.16 8.52 7.47
CA ILE A 5 7.76 8.55 7.08
C ILE A 5 7.62 9.60 5.99
N VAL A 6 7.05 9.22 4.87
CA VAL A 6 6.71 10.14 3.76
C VAL A 6 5.21 10.39 3.81
N TYR A 7 4.86 11.61 4.13
CA TYR A 7 3.48 12.08 4.16
C TYR A 7 3.21 12.93 2.94
N GLN A 8 2.10 12.66 2.27
CA GLN A 8 1.65 13.40 1.10
C GLN A 8 0.36 14.15 1.44
N ASP A 9 0.50 15.45 1.74
CA ASP A 9 -0.63 16.36 1.93
C ASP A 9 -1.05 16.91 0.56
N ILE A 10 -1.64 16.05 -0.26
CA ILE A 10 -2.06 16.32 -1.63
C ILE A 10 -3.58 16.20 -1.77
N ALA A 11 -4.14 16.90 -2.73
CA ALA A 11 -5.53 16.74 -3.15
C ALA A 11 -5.67 15.42 -3.92
N ALA A 12 -6.04 14.34 -3.24
CA ALA A 12 -6.11 13.00 -3.82
C ALA A 12 -7.03 12.96 -5.05
N GLY A 13 -6.54 12.38 -6.14
CA GLY A 13 -7.24 12.29 -7.43
C GLY A 13 -7.23 13.58 -8.25
N ALA A 14 -6.56 14.65 -7.80
CA ALA A 14 -6.45 15.88 -8.57
C ALA A 14 -5.49 15.76 -9.75
N GLU A 15 -4.47 14.92 -9.63
CA GLU A 15 -3.51 14.69 -10.74
C GLU A 15 -4.21 14.05 -11.94
N GLU A 16 -5.05 13.04 -11.71
CA GLU A 16 -5.80 12.32 -12.76
C GLU A 16 -6.95 13.13 -13.32
N ASP A 17 -7.52 14.04 -12.53
CA ASP A 17 -8.64 14.90 -12.94
C ASP A 17 -8.20 16.18 -13.65
N ALA A 18 -6.90 16.50 -13.63
CA ALA A 18 -6.36 17.75 -14.15
C ALA A 18 -6.44 17.81 -15.69
N LEU A 19 -7.06 18.87 -16.22
CA LEU A 19 -7.07 19.22 -17.63
C LEU A 19 -6.22 20.49 -17.82
N VAL A 20 -5.03 20.32 -18.39
CA VAL A 20 -4.03 21.38 -18.53
C VAL A 20 -4.16 22.07 -19.87
N ALA A 21 -4.31 23.39 -19.85
CA ALA A 21 -4.25 24.28 -21.00
C ALA A 21 -3.09 25.29 -20.82
N ALA A 22 -2.15 25.32 -21.75
CA ALA A 22 -0.98 26.17 -21.69
C ALA A 22 -0.79 26.91 -23.03
N PRO A 23 -1.57 27.99 -23.28
CA PRO A 23 -1.38 28.82 -24.47
C PRO A 23 0.01 29.44 -24.41
N GLY A 24 0.78 29.34 -25.49
CA GLY A 24 2.19 29.80 -25.54
C GLY A 24 3.18 28.80 -24.92
N ALA A 25 2.83 27.53 -24.83
CA ALA A 25 3.78 26.45 -24.64
C ALA A 25 4.55 26.20 -25.95
N ALA A 26 5.83 25.82 -25.83
CA ALA A 26 6.63 25.46 -26.99
C ALA A 26 6.11 24.16 -27.63
N ASP A 27 6.10 24.09 -28.96
CA ASP A 27 5.51 22.98 -29.74
C ASP A 27 6.09 21.58 -29.42
N PHE A 28 7.29 21.53 -28.90
CA PHE A 28 7.97 20.28 -28.52
C PHE A 28 7.63 19.80 -27.09
N THR A 29 6.66 20.40 -26.42
CA THR A 29 6.25 20.07 -25.06
C THR A 29 4.86 19.44 -25.01
N ALA A 30 4.58 18.72 -23.94
CA ALA A 30 3.31 18.08 -23.66
C ALA A 30 2.76 18.54 -22.29
N PRO A 31 2.14 19.74 -22.21
CA PRO A 31 1.68 20.31 -20.93
C PRO A 31 0.73 19.41 -20.13
N ALA A 32 0.00 18.53 -20.79
CA ALA A 32 -0.88 17.54 -20.12
C ALA A 32 -0.11 16.59 -19.19
N MET A 33 1.21 16.47 -19.31
CA MET A 33 2.06 15.66 -18.44
C MET A 33 2.41 16.36 -17.12
N LEU A 34 2.16 17.67 -16.98
CA LEU A 34 2.57 18.44 -15.80
C LEU A 34 2.18 17.83 -14.45
N PRO A 35 0.98 17.25 -14.26
CA PRO A 35 0.65 16.65 -12.98
C PRO A 35 1.59 15.48 -12.62
N PHE A 36 2.00 14.69 -13.61
CA PHE A 36 2.79 13.47 -13.40
C PHE A 36 4.31 13.68 -13.56
N GLY A 37 4.69 14.71 -14.31
CA GLY A 37 6.07 15.04 -14.66
C GLY A 37 6.47 14.61 -16.06
N GLY A 38 7.38 15.39 -16.66
CA GLY A 38 8.02 15.10 -17.95
C GLY A 38 9.45 14.60 -17.78
N SER A 39 10.17 14.49 -18.90
CA SER A 39 11.61 14.16 -18.90
C SER A 39 12.40 15.24 -18.15
N ASP A 40 13.35 14.83 -17.33
CA ASP A 40 14.29 15.68 -16.59
C ASP A 40 15.71 15.67 -17.19
N ALA A 41 15.87 15.07 -18.38
CA ALA A 41 17.15 15.02 -19.04
C ALA A 41 17.67 16.43 -19.39
N PRO A 42 18.96 16.73 -19.19
CA PRO A 42 19.53 18.01 -19.54
C PRO A 42 19.63 18.15 -21.06
N ILE A 43 18.87 19.09 -21.65
CA ILE A 43 18.77 19.31 -23.09
C ILE A 43 19.57 20.55 -23.47
N ALA A 44 20.26 20.45 -24.61
CA ALA A 44 20.94 21.57 -25.21
C ALA A 44 19.92 22.56 -25.83
N THR A 45 19.99 23.83 -25.46
CA THR A 45 19.08 24.89 -25.91
C THR A 45 19.86 26.11 -26.43
N LEU A 46 19.18 27.02 -27.10
CA LEU A 46 19.74 28.32 -27.52
C LEU A 46 19.75 29.37 -26.41
N GLU A 47 19.41 28.97 -25.20
CA GLU A 47 19.47 29.88 -24.03
C GLU A 47 20.92 30.29 -23.73
N SER A 48 21.13 31.53 -23.36
CA SER A 48 22.46 32.08 -23.10
C SER A 48 23.20 31.28 -22.03
N PHE A 49 24.45 30.90 -22.31
CA PHE A 49 25.31 30.08 -21.41
C PHE A 49 24.77 28.69 -21.10
N SER A 50 23.86 28.21 -21.91
CA SER A 50 23.25 26.87 -21.77
C SER A 50 23.96 25.78 -22.56
N TRP A 51 24.85 26.16 -23.48
CA TRP A 51 25.60 25.24 -24.28
C TRP A 51 26.92 24.85 -23.64
N LEU A 52 27.08 23.56 -23.41
CA LEU A 52 28.36 22.94 -23.08
C LEU A 52 28.65 21.87 -24.13
N LEU A 53 29.85 21.94 -24.76
CA LEU A 53 30.28 20.95 -25.77
C LEU A 53 31.03 19.77 -25.13
N ASP A 54 30.77 19.49 -23.89
CA ASP A 54 31.36 18.43 -23.09
C ASP A 54 30.55 17.12 -23.08
N GLY A 55 29.44 17.07 -23.84
CA GLY A 55 28.55 15.93 -23.88
C GLY A 55 27.57 15.81 -22.72
N SER A 56 27.57 16.77 -21.79
CA SER A 56 26.66 16.78 -20.62
C SER A 56 25.20 17.11 -21.00
N ARG A 57 24.96 17.63 -22.20
CA ARG A 57 23.63 18.00 -22.69
C ARG A 57 23.29 17.27 -23.97
N GLY A 58 22.16 16.56 -23.96
CA GLY A 58 21.63 15.83 -25.11
C GLY A 58 20.85 16.74 -26.07
N LEU A 59 20.58 16.23 -27.27
CA LEU A 59 19.56 16.76 -28.16
C LEU A 59 18.18 16.30 -27.69
N LEU A 60 17.14 17.02 -28.07
CA LEU A 60 15.76 16.57 -27.87
C LEU A 60 15.54 15.27 -28.67
N ASP A 61 15.41 14.15 -27.99
CA ASP A 61 15.34 12.80 -28.57
C ASP A 61 13.92 12.24 -28.70
N GLY A 62 12.92 13.11 -28.60
CA GLY A 62 11.51 12.74 -28.66
C GLY A 62 10.91 12.32 -27.31
N GLN A 63 11.67 12.37 -26.21
CA GLN A 63 11.08 12.26 -24.87
C GLN A 63 10.27 13.52 -24.56
N PRO A 64 9.00 13.38 -24.16
CA PRO A 64 8.15 14.52 -23.93
C PRO A 64 8.60 15.32 -22.70
N LEU A 65 8.81 16.60 -22.90
CA LEU A 65 8.96 17.58 -21.82
C LEU A 65 7.57 18.03 -21.37
N ALA A 66 7.38 18.27 -20.08
CA ALA A 66 6.07 18.65 -19.58
C ALA A 66 5.67 20.04 -20.04
N TYR A 67 6.39 21.08 -19.64
CA TYR A 67 6.09 22.45 -20.07
C TYR A 67 7.34 23.32 -20.19
N TRP A 68 7.50 23.94 -21.34
CA TRP A 68 8.38 25.09 -21.58
C TRP A 68 7.57 26.20 -22.25
N SER A 69 7.84 27.44 -21.88
CA SER A 69 7.23 28.56 -22.59
C SER A 69 7.82 28.73 -24.00
N GLU A 70 7.02 29.21 -24.96
CA GLU A 70 7.49 29.56 -26.28
C GLU A 70 8.47 30.75 -26.22
N ALA A 71 8.17 31.75 -25.37
CA ALA A 71 8.99 32.93 -25.21
C ALA A 71 10.05 32.77 -24.13
N MET A 72 11.24 33.36 -24.34
CA MET A 72 12.27 33.54 -23.31
C MET A 72 12.07 34.83 -22.54
N SER A 73 12.58 34.89 -21.33
CA SER A 73 12.68 36.11 -20.53
C SER A 73 13.68 37.08 -21.15
N GLY A 74 13.49 38.35 -20.89
CA GLY A 74 14.36 39.46 -21.36
C GLY A 74 15.67 39.57 -20.57
N PRO A 75 16.45 40.67 -20.85
CA PRO A 75 17.75 40.90 -20.20
C PRO A 75 17.69 41.12 -18.69
N ASN A 76 16.53 41.45 -18.17
CA ASN A 76 16.27 41.62 -16.73
C ASN A 76 15.61 40.36 -16.09
N GLY A 77 15.58 39.26 -16.81
CA GLY A 77 14.91 38.04 -16.38
C GLY A 77 13.38 38.07 -16.46
N ARG A 78 12.76 39.17 -16.88
CA ARG A 78 11.30 39.30 -16.94
C ARG A 78 10.75 38.97 -18.32
N PHE A 79 9.56 38.39 -18.35
CA PHE A 79 8.82 38.17 -19.58
C PHE A 79 8.08 39.47 -20.01
N ALA A 80 8.07 39.76 -21.28
CA ALA A 80 7.29 40.87 -21.84
C ALA A 80 5.78 40.64 -21.70
N ALA A 81 5.35 39.38 -21.93
CA ALA A 81 4.03 38.88 -21.61
C ALA A 81 4.22 37.61 -20.78
N PRO A 82 3.76 37.59 -19.52
CA PRO A 82 3.93 36.39 -18.64
C PRO A 82 3.26 35.15 -19.23
N PRO A 83 4.00 34.08 -19.48
CA PRO A 83 3.40 32.80 -19.87
C PRO A 83 2.41 32.31 -18.81
N GLU A 84 1.34 31.67 -19.27
CA GLU A 84 0.25 31.20 -18.40
C GLU A 84 -0.05 29.72 -18.61
N ILE A 85 -0.29 29.01 -17.51
CA ILE A 85 -0.84 27.67 -17.48
C ILE A 85 -2.17 27.73 -16.76
N ARG A 86 -3.20 27.12 -17.34
CA ARG A 86 -4.52 26.93 -16.70
C ARG A 86 -4.79 25.45 -16.52
N ILE A 87 -5.27 25.10 -15.35
CA ILE A 87 -5.64 23.73 -15.01
C ILE A 87 -7.09 23.78 -14.51
N SER A 88 -7.94 22.98 -15.13
CA SER A 88 -9.34 22.80 -14.73
C SER A 88 -9.60 21.38 -14.26
N PHE A 89 -10.58 21.22 -13.38
CA PHE A 89 -10.90 19.95 -12.72
C PHE A 89 -12.41 19.74 -12.78
N ARG A 90 -12.82 18.46 -12.86
CA ARG A 90 -14.24 18.08 -12.82
C ARG A 90 -14.80 18.08 -11.41
N ARG A 91 -13.92 17.85 -10.41
CA ARG A 91 -14.26 17.81 -8.99
C ARG A 91 -13.67 19.02 -8.27
N ARG A 92 -14.11 19.23 -7.04
CA ARG A 92 -13.55 20.25 -6.15
C ARG A 92 -12.55 19.64 -5.21
N TYR A 93 -11.44 20.34 -5.01
CA TYR A 93 -10.34 19.90 -4.19
C TYR A 93 -9.97 20.91 -3.12
N THR A 94 -9.30 20.46 -2.09
CA THR A 94 -8.70 21.27 -1.03
C THR A 94 -7.24 20.91 -0.91
N SER A 95 -6.36 21.90 -0.87
CA SER A 95 -4.93 21.64 -0.68
C SER A 95 -4.26 22.75 0.12
N PRO A 96 -3.13 22.45 0.83
CA PRO A 96 -2.34 23.45 1.54
C PRO A 96 -1.53 24.37 0.62
N GLY A 97 -1.55 24.12 -0.69
CA GLY A 97 -0.84 24.88 -1.72
C GLY A 97 -0.51 24.06 -2.94
N LEU A 98 0.51 24.50 -3.67
CA LEU A 98 1.04 23.84 -4.86
C LEU A 98 2.55 23.64 -4.70
N PHE A 99 3.05 22.46 -5.01
CA PHE A 99 4.48 22.24 -5.12
C PHE A 99 4.88 22.25 -6.59
N LEU A 100 5.79 23.17 -6.94
CA LEU A 100 6.28 23.35 -8.30
C LEU A 100 7.69 22.77 -8.40
N THR A 101 7.92 21.90 -9.38
CA THR A 101 9.25 21.43 -9.76
C THR A 101 9.60 22.02 -11.10
N PHE A 102 10.56 22.94 -11.10
CA PHE A 102 11.14 23.56 -12.31
C PHE A 102 12.23 22.67 -12.91
N ASP A 103 13.14 23.22 -13.70
CA ASP A 103 14.23 22.49 -14.33
C ASP A 103 15.32 22.10 -13.32
N THR A 104 15.22 20.91 -12.76
CA THR A 104 16.21 20.38 -11.79
C THR A 104 17.54 20.02 -12.45
N ALA A 105 17.54 19.74 -13.75
CA ALA A 105 18.76 19.37 -14.49
C ALA A 105 19.73 20.54 -14.67
N THR A 106 19.19 21.76 -14.88
CA THR A 106 20.00 22.97 -14.99
C THR A 106 20.00 23.84 -13.75
N GLY A 107 19.06 23.61 -12.84
CA GLY A 107 18.81 24.46 -11.67
C GLY A 107 18.07 25.75 -12.01
N ASP A 108 17.56 25.90 -13.24
CA ASP A 108 16.79 27.06 -13.66
C ASP A 108 15.36 27.02 -13.06
N TYR A 109 14.85 28.15 -12.61
CA TYR A 109 13.51 28.28 -12.07
C TYR A 109 12.89 29.65 -12.37
N CYS A 110 11.56 29.75 -12.21
CA CYS A 110 10.88 31.05 -12.27
C CYS A 110 10.94 31.72 -10.90
N SER A 111 11.61 32.88 -10.82
CA SER A 111 11.82 33.61 -9.57
C SER A 111 10.62 34.45 -9.13
N HIS A 112 9.60 34.59 -9.98
CA HIS A 112 8.36 35.30 -9.66
C HIS A 112 7.18 34.62 -10.37
N VAL A 113 6.23 34.10 -9.58
CA VAL A 113 5.04 33.36 -10.04
C VAL A 113 3.79 33.88 -9.35
N THR A 114 2.71 34.07 -10.10
CA THR A 114 1.37 34.31 -9.53
C THR A 114 0.56 33.01 -9.66
N ALA A 115 -0.04 32.55 -8.57
CA ALA A 115 -1.03 31.51 -8.59
C ALA A 115 -2.42 32.05 -8.21
N GLU A 116 -3.43 31.59 -8.94
CA GLU A 116 -4.82 31.95 -8.75
C GLU A 116 -5.66 30.67 -8.66
N TRP A 117 -6.54 30.57 -7.67
CA TRP A 117 -7.45 29.46 -7.47
C TRP A 117 -8.88 29.91 -7.75
N TYR A 118 -9.64 29.05 -8.42
CA TYR A 118 -10.98 29.34 -8.86
C TYR A 118 -11.99 28.29 -8.39
N ARG A 119 -13.26 28.70 -8.29
CA ARG A 119 -14.42 27.84 -8.20
C ARG A 119 -15.39 28.22 -9.33
N GLY A 120 -15.41 27.42 -10.38
CA GLY A 120 -15.99 27.83 -11.65
C GLY A 120 -15.29 29.09 -12.16
N GLU A 121 -16.04 30.16 -12.40
CA GLU A 121 -15.51 31.47 -12.84
C GLU A 121 -15.09 32.38 -11.66
N ASN A 122 -15.40 32.02 -10.41
CA ASN A 122 -15.14 32.85 -9.25
C ASN A 122 -13.71 32.68 -8.76
N LEU A 123 -12.96 33.77 -8.71
CA LEU A 123 -11.64 33.80 -8.08
C LEU A 123 -11.76 33.68 -6.58
N LEU A 124 -11.25 32.55 -6.01
CA LEU A 124 -11.21 32.31 -4.57
C LEU A 124 -10.01 32.99 -3.91
N LYS A 125 -8.84 32.84 -4.54
CA LYS A 125 -7.59 33.36 -4.01
C LYS A 125 -6.62 33.67 -5.14
N LYS A 126 -5.85 34.76 -4.95
CA LYS A 126 -4.70 35.14 -5.77
C LYS A 126 -3.53 35.46 -4.87
N LYS A 127 -2.34 34.90 -5.19
CA LYS A 127 -1.13 35.17 -4.43
C LYS A 127 0.10 35.13 -5.32
N GLU A 128 1.06 36.03 -5.02
CA GLU A 128 2.37 36.05 -5.62
C GLU A 128 3.36 35.24 -4.77
N PHE A 129 4.25 34.54 -5.45
CA PHE A 129 5.31 33.72 -4.86
C PHE A 129 6.64 34.08 -5.51
N PHE A 130 7.70 33.94 -4.71
CA PHE A 130 9.07 34.26 -5.12
C PHE A 130 9.95 33.03 -4.87
N PRO A 131 9.91 32.04 -5.77
CA PRO A 131 10.76 30.86 -5.65
C PRO A 131 12.24 31.23 -5.57
N ASP A 132 12.98 30.52 -4.73
CA ASP A 132 14.41 30.65 -4.49
C ASP A 132 15.22 29.42 -4.94
N GLY A 133 14.55 28.47 -5.61
CA GLY A 133 15.13 27.26 -6.15
C GLY A 133 14.23 26.54 -7.15
N PRO A 134 14.75 25.45 -7.79
CA PRO A 134 13.98 24.69 -8.77
C PRO A 134 12.83 23.88 -8.16
N GLU A 135 12.82 23.69 -6.86
CA GLU A 135 11.70 23.07 -6.12
C GLU A 135 11.14 24.09 -5.13
N TYR A 136 9.85 24.39 -5.25
CA TYR A 136 9.24 25.42 -4.42
C TYR A 136 7.80 25.09 -4.02
N PHE A 137 7.50 25.26 -2.74
CA PHE A 137 6.15 25.13 -2.22
C PHE A 137 5.43 26.46 -2.12
N CYS A 138 4.48 26.69 -3.03
CA CYS A 138 3.55 27.80 -3.02
C CYS A 138 2.52 27.63 -1.90
N ARG A 139 2.91 27.96 -0.65
CA ARG A 139 2.06 27.79 0.53
C ARG A 139 0.88 28.75 0.50
N GLN A 140 -0.30 28.20 0.25
CA GLN A 140 -1.59 28.87 0.33
C GLN A 140 -2.70 27.84 0.40
N THR A 141 -3.24 27.61 1.59
CA THR A 141 -4.43 26.78 1.76
C THR A 141 -5.62 27.39 1.06
N VAL A 142 -6.26 26.62 0.21
CA VAL A 142 -7.49 26.99 -0.49
C VAL A 142 -8.43 25.77 -0.49
N GLU A 143 -9.68 26.03 -0.14
CA GLU A 143 -10.70 25.01 -0.02
C GLU A 143 -11.66 25.01 -1.21
N ALA A 144 -12.07 23.82 -1.62
CA ALA A 144 -13.11 23.59 -2.62
C ALA A 144 -12.90 24.35 -3.95
N TRP A 145 -11.65 24.35 -4.44
CA TRP A 145 -11.28 24.87 -5.77
C TRP A 145 -11.46 23.80 -6.85
N ASP A 146 -11.77 24.25 -8.08
CA ASP A 146 -11.88 23.41 -9.29
C ASP A 146 -11.14 24.03 -10.50
N GLY A 147 -10.31 25.05 -10.26
CA GLY A 147 -9.48 25.68 -11.28
C GLY A 147 -8.25 26.36 -10.68
N ILE A 148 -7.12 26.31 -11.41
CA ILE A 148 -5.87 26.96 -11.05
C ILE A 148 -5.31 27.66 -12.28
N ALA A 149 -4.80 28.89 -12.11
CA ALA A 149 -3.99 29.55 -13.11
C ALA A 149 -2.62 29.95 -12.54
N LEU A 150 -1.56 29.59 -13.26
CA LEU A 150 -0.18 29.98 -12.94
C LEU A 150 0.33 30.96 -14.00
N ARG A 151 0.90 32.10 -13.58
CA ARG A 151 1.57 33.03 -14.45
C ARG A 151 3.02 33.23 -14.02
N PHE A 152 3.93 33.10 -14.97
CA PHE A 152 5.37 33.21 -14.74
C PHE A 152 5.84 34.63 -15.18
N HIS A 153 6.29 35.43 -14.22
CA HIS A 153 6.67 36.84 -14.48
C HIS A 153 8.16 37.01 -14.74
N ALA A 154 8.99 36.18 -14.09
CA ALA A 154 10.43 36.30 -14.22
C ALA A 154 11.11 34.93 -14.00
N THR A 155 12.27 34.76 -14.61
CA THR A 155 13.19 33.62 -14.39
C THR A 155 14.34 34.03 -13.47
N SER A 156 14.99 33.05 -12.82
CA SER A 156 16.15 33.25 -11.94
C SER A 156 17.37 33.83 -12.66
N VAL A 157 17.52 33.50 -13.94
CA VAL A 157 18.58 33.92 -14.82
C VAL A 157 17.96 34.54 -16.07
N PRO A 158 18.47 35.67 -16.62
CA PRO A 158 18.00 36.25 -17.88
C PRO A 158 18.10 35.29 -19.07
N TYR A 159 17.26 35.50 -20.06
CA TYR A 159 17.23 34.73 -21.32
C TYR A 159 16.99 33.24 -21.11
N ARG A 160 16.03 32.88 -20.21
CA ARG A 160 15.56 31.53 -19.96
C ARG A 160 14.10 31.38 -20.34
N TYR A 161 13.73 30.18 -20.76
CA TYR A 161 12.33 29.75 -20.84
C TYR A 161 11.75 29.58 -19.44
N ALA A 162 10.45 29.76 -19.26
CA ALA A 162 9.77 29.21 -18.10
C ALA A 162 9.63 27.69 -18.30
N LYS A 163 10.30 26.91 -17.47
CA LYS A 163 10.34 25.45 -17.53
C LYS A 163 9.69 24.91 -16.27
N LEU A 164 8.68 24.07 -16.44
CA LEU A 164 7.99 23.41 -15.32
C LEU A 164 7.90 21.92 -15.62
N GLN A 165 8.53 21.11 -14.80
CA GLN A 165 8.58 19.66 -14.97
C GLN A 165 7.37 18.98 -14.33
N LYS A 166 6.98 19.39 -13.11
CA LYS A 166 5.91 18.75 -12.34
C LYS A 166 5.15 19.75 -11.46
N ILE A 167 3.86 19.47 -11.23
CA ILE A 167 3.02 20.15 -10.24
C ILE A 167 2.42 19.10 -9.32
N LEU A 168 2.57 19.28 -7.99
CA LEU A 168 1.76 18.56 -7.02
C LEU A 168 0.71 19.52 -6.46
N PHE A 169 -0.52 19.04 -6.37
CA PHE A 169 -1.61 19.80 -5.76
C PHE A 169 -1.61 19.62 -4.24
N GLY A 170 -0.55 20.10 -3.61
CA GLY A 170 -0.25 19.94 -2.19
C GLY A 170 1.24 19.93 -1.93
N VAL A 171 1.66 19.15 -0.92
CA VAL A 171 3.07 19.01 -0.54
C VAL A 171 3.38 17.59 -0.10
N ALA A 172 4.53 17.06 -0.50
CA ALA A 172 5.11 15.86 0.07
C ALA A 172 6.11 16.24 1.16
N ARG A 173 6.09 15.54 2.30
CA ARG A 173 7.01 15.76 3.42
C ARG A 173 7.62 14.44 3.85
N THR A 174 8.93 14.47 4.06
CA THR A 174 9.65 13.35 4.65
C THR A 174 10.00 13.69 6.09
N PHE A 175 9.46 12.92 7.03
CA PHE A 175 9.80 13.00 8.43
C PHE A 175 10.88 11.98 8.74
N LEU A 176 11.96 12.46 9.32
CA LEU A 176 13.10 11.63 9.71
C LEU A 176 13.03 11.27 11.20
N ARG A 177 13.81 10.29 11.61
CA ARG A 177 13.86 9.80 13.00
C ARG A 177 13.94 10.89 14.07
N ARG A 178 14.62 12.00 13.80
CA ARG A 178 14.75 13.11 14.76
C ARG A 178 13.44 13.84 15.06
N GLU A 179 12.47 13.70 14.16
CA GLU A 179 11.14 14.30 14.23
C GLU A 179 10.06 13.29 14.62
N LEU A 180 10.41 12.00 14.60
CA LEU A 180 9.48 10.90 14.84
C LEU A 180 9.70 10.29 16.22
N ARG A 181 8.60 10.09 16.94
CA ARG A 181 8.54 9.36 18.20
C ARG A 181 7.50 8.26 18.12
N ASN A 182 7.71 7.18 18.87
CA ASN A 182 6.71 6.09 19.03
C ASN A 182 6.15 5.57 17.70
N VAL A 183 7.02 5.28 16.73
CA VAL A 183 6.57 4.72 15.45
C VAL A 183 6.31 3.23 15.62
N HIS A 184 5.05 2.84 15.53
CA HIS A 184 4.57 1.47 15.65
C HIS A 184 3.81 1.09 14.38
N VAL A 185 4.10 -0.09 13.85
CA VAL A 185 3.36 -0.67 12.73
C VAL A 185 2.85 -2.04 13.16
N THR A 186 1.56 -2.28 13.01
CA THR A 186 0.96 -3.61 13.19
C THR A 186 0.58 -4.14 11.82
N GLN A 187 1.07 -5.32 11.49
CA GLN A 187 0.76 -6.02 10.24
C GLN A 187 0.30 -7.43 10.55
N GLU A 188 -0.79 -7.85 9.92
CA GLU A 188 -1.41 -9.16 10.11
C GLU A 188 -1.90 -9.72 8.79
N VAL A 189 -1.81 -11.04 8.65
CA VAL A 189 -2.38 -11.80 7.53
C VAL A 189 -3.11 -13.01 8.05
N SER A 190 -4.35 -13.18 7.63
CA SER A 190 -5.10 -14.41 7.85
C SER A 190 -4.78 -15.41 6.74
N ILE A 191 -4.13 -16.52 7.09
CA ILE A 191 -3.76 -17.58 6.14
C ILE A 191 -4.99 -18.19 5.47
N ILE A 192 -6.09 -18.26 6.19
CA ILE A 192 -7.36 -18.84 5.72
C ILE A 192 -8.40 -17.78 5.34
N SER A 193 -8.03 -16.51 5.32
CA SER A 193 -8.96 -15.39 5.06
C SER A 193 -10.31 -15.46 5.81
N SER A 194 -10.27 -16.00 7.05
CA SER A 194 -11.44 -15.93 7.94
C SER A 194 -11.84 -14.50 8.25
N GLU A 195 -10.87 -13.62 8.17
CA GLU A 195 -11.01 -12.16 8.15
C GLU A 195 -9.91 -11.57 7.26
N VAL A 196 -10.06 -10.34 6.80
CA VAL A 196 -8.99 -9.56 6.19
C VAL A 196 -8.57 -8.51 7.21
N ALA A 197 -7.38 -8.70 7.79
CA ALA A 197 -6.85 -7.83 8.83
C ALA A 197 -6.57 -6.43 8.27
N VAL A 198 -6.72 -5.42 9.12
CA VAL A 198 -6.35 -4.03 8.82
C VAL A 198 -4.98 -3.76 9.42
N ASN A 199 -4.01 -3.46 8.59
CA ASN A 199 -2.69 -3.05 9.04
C ASN A 199 -2.73 -1.58 9.50
N THR A 200 -2.00 -1.25 10.56
CA THR A 200 -1.99 0.09 11.14
C THR A 200 -0.59 0.66 11.28
N LEU A 201 -0.50 1.98 11.19
CA LEU A 201 0.69 2.77 11.50
C LEU A 201 0.31 3.87 12.48
N ASP A 202 0.96 3.89 13.64
CA ASP A 202 0.83 4.95 14.63
C ASP A 202 2.18 5.64 14.83
N PHE A 203 2.18 6.96 14.84
CA PHE A 203 3.39 7.72 15.12
C PHE A 203 3.09 9.07 15.79
N THR A 204 4.07 9.56 16.55
CA THR A 204 4.06 10.91 17.06
C THR A 204 5.09 11.73 16.27
N LEU A 205 4.63 12.80 15.62
CA LEU A 205 5.48 13.80 14.98
C LEU A 205 5.80 14.92 15.99
N ASP A 206 7.08 15.19 16.20
CA ASP A 206 7.60 16.34 16.95
C ASP A 206 8.41 17.23 16.00
N SER A 207 7.68 18.01 15.21
CA SER A 207 8.26 18.91 14.22
C SER A 207 8.68 20.21 14.89
N ARG A 208 9.97 20.54 14.83
CA ARG A 208 10.51 21.83 15.28
C ARG A 208 10.33 22.94 14.24
N ALA A 209 9.92 22.58 13.03
CA ALA A 209 9.62 23.56 11.98
C ALA A 209 8.34 24.31 12.31
N ASP A 210 8.26 25.59 11.96
CA ASP A 210 7.08 26.42 12.11
C ASP A 210 6.09 26.15 10.96
N VAL A 211 5.71 24.88 10.81
CA VAL A 211 4.82 24.40 9.76
C VAL A 211 3.67 23.66 10.43
N GLU A 212 2.48 24.09 10.15
CA GLU A 212 1.26 23.35 10.48
C GLU A 212 1.01 22.32 9.37
N TYR A 213 0.74 21.07 9.77
CA TYR A 213 0.36 19.98 8.89
C TYR A 213 -1.15 19.76 9.01
N MET A 214 -1.81 19.53 7.89
CA MET A 214 -3.25 19.35 7.90
C MET A 214 -3.64 17.91 8.29
N PHE A 215 -2.82 16.92 7.96
CA PHE A 215 -3.09 15.49 8.20
C PHE A 215 -4.55 15.13 7.89
N GLN A 216 -4.97 15.41 6.65
CA GLN A 216 -6.33 15.13 6.23
C GLN A 216 -6.58 13.61 6.21
N MET A 217 -7.81 13.21 6.54
CA MET A 217 -8.22 11.81 6.45
C MET A 217 -8.02 11.26 5.03
N LYS A 218 -7.66 9.98 4.95
CA LYS A 218 -7.36 9.24 3.71
C LYS A 218 -6.14 9.75 2.92
N GLN A 219 -5.34 10.66 3.47
CA GLN A 219 -4.05 11.05 2.87
C GLN A 219 -3.02 9.93 2.99
N PRO A 220 -2.25 9.64 1.93
CA PRO A 220 -1.28 8.55 1.95
C PRO A 220 -0.03 8.88 2.80
N VAL A 221 0.39 7.87 3.55
CA VAL A 221 1.59 7.89 4.40
C VAL A 221 2.38 6.62 4.16
N SER A 222 3.61 6.73 3.69
CA SER A 222 4.48 5.58 3.48
C SER A 222 5.53 5.48 4.59
N ALA A 223 5.66 4.32 5.21
CA ALA A 223 6.63 4.04 6.25
C ALA A 223 7.81 3.23 5.68
N TYR A 224 9.04 3.63 6.02
CA TYR A 224 10.26 3.00 5.55
C TYR A 224 11.22 2.67 6.70
N ASP A 225 11.96 1.58 6.53
CA ASP A 225 13.18 1.28 7.27
C ASP A 225 14.38 1.32 6.31
N GLY A 226 15.15 2.41 6.36
CA GLY A 226 16.12 2.75 5.30
C GLY A 226 15.42 3.00 3.97
N ASP A 227 15.76 2.20 2.95
CA ASP A 227 15.13 2.26 1.63
C ASP A 227 14.01 1.23 1.46
N ARG A 228 13.80 0.38 2.46
CA ARG A 228 12.77 -0.64 2.41
C ARG A 228 11.41 -0.09 2.82
N LEU A 229 10.43 -0.20 1.95
CA LEU A 229 9.03 0.09 2.25
C LEU A 229 8.49 -0.94 3.25
N ILE A 230 7.95 -0.47 4.37
CA ILE A 230 7.23 -1.28 5.37
C ILE A 230 5.76 -1.39 4.98
N GLY A 231 5.17 -0.31 4.48
CA GLY A 231 3.80 -0.27 4.00
C GLY A 231 3.36 1.12 3.61
N VAL A 232 2.26 1.19 2.88
CA VAL A 232 1.52 2.41 2.58
C VAL A 232 0.23 2.41 3.40
N PHE A 233 0.03 3.48 4.12
CA PHE A 233 -1.09 3.67 5.02
C PHE A 233 -1.82 4.96 4.66
N TYR A 234 -3.01 5.15 5.21
CA TYR A 234 -3.86 6.31 4.97
C TYR A 234 -4.29 6.88 6.31
N ILE A 235 -4.25 8.19 6.48
CA ILE A 235 -4.59 8.84 7.74
C ILE A 235 -6.05 8.54 8.12
N ASP A 236 -6.22 8.02 9.32
CA ASP A 236 -7.52 7.71 9.93
C ASP A 236 -7.90 8.75 11.00
N ASP A 237 -6.95 9.11 11.87
CA ASP A 237 -7.13 10.16 12.88
C ASP A 237 -5.82 10.93 13.09
N SER A 238 -5.96 12.20 13.46
CA SER A 238 -4.82 13.02 13.85
C SER A 238 -5.19 13.96 15.00
N LYS A 239 -4.29 14.07 15.99
CA LYS A 239 -4.46 14.96 17.15
C LYS A 239 -3.32 15.94 17.25
N HIS A 240 -3.60 17.22 17.09
CA HIS A 240 -2.64 18.30 17.33
C HIS A 240 -2.61 18.61 18.83
N ARG A 241 -1.54 18.19 19.53
CA ARG A 241 -1.42 18.33 20.98
C ARG A 241 -0.78 19.65 21.41
N ALA A 242 0.19 20.12 20.64
CA ALA A 242 0.91 21.38 20.90
C ALA A 242 1.58 21.84 19.60
N LYS A 243 2.15 23.04 19.58
CA LYS A 243 2.88 23.57 18.41
C LYS A 243 3.90 22.55 17.91
N GLY A 244 3.71 22.03 16.70
CA GLY A 244 4.56 21.04 16.04
C GLY A 244 4.46 19.61 16.59
N LEU A 245 3.54 19.33 17.54
CA LEU A 245 3.36 18.01 18.13
C LEU A 245 2.04 17.40 17.68
N TYR A 246 2.12 16.30 16.92
CA TYR A 246 0.96 15.59 16.37
C TYR A 246 1.05 14.11 16.71
N ASP A 247 -0.07 13.52 17.15
CA ASP A 247 -0.24 12.07 17.12
C ASP A 247 -1.07 11.73 15.88
N VAL A 248 -0.62 10.75 15.14
CA VAL A 248 -1.25 10.35 13.88
C VAL A 248 -1.44 8.84 13.88
N SER A 249 -2.67 8.43 13.61
CA SER A 249 -3.06 7.04 13.41
C SER A 249 -3.48 6.82 11.97
N CYS A 250 -2.99 5.75 11.36
CA CYS A 250 -3.24 5.43 9.97
C CYS A 250 -3.65 3.97 9.83
N LYS A 251 -4.46 3.68 8.81
CA LYS A 251 -4.87 2.33 8.40
C LYS A 251 -4.43 2.08 6.94
N ASP A 252 -4.27 0.83 6.56
CA ASP A 252 -3.89 0.44 5.21
C ASP A 252 -5.06 0.55 4.20
N ALA A 253 -4.83 0.12 2.96
CA ALA A 253 -5.85 0.10 1.92
C ALA A 253 -7.09 -0.72 2.31
N VAL A 254 -6.90 -1.84 3.01
CA VAL A 254 -8.00 -2.69 3.48
C VAL A 254 -8.88 -1.96 4.49
N GLY A 255 -8.27 -1.20 5.41
CA GLY A 255 -8.99 -0.36 6.34
C GLY A 255 -9.79 0.76 5.67
N VAL A 256 -9.27 1.32 4.58
CA VAL A 256 -10.01 2.31 3.76
C VAL A 256 -11.19 1.67 3.04
N LEU A 257 -11.04 0.44 2.53
CA LEU A 257 -12.12 -0.32 1.88
C LEU A 257 -13.26 -0.67 2.86
N ASP A 258 -13.01 -0.68 4.15
CA ASP A 258 -14.04 -0.95 5.17
C ASP A 258 -15.04 0.21 5.32
N ASP A 259 -14.64 1.42 4.94
CA ASP A 259 -15.52 2.60 4.97
C ASP A 259 -16.50 2.67 3.77
N ASP A 260 -16.23 1.92 2.71
CA ASP A 260 -16.99 2.01 1.46
C ASP A 260 -17.95 0.82 1.30
N PRO A 261 -19.25 1.08 1.05
CA PRO A 261 -20.22 0.02 0.86
C PRO A 261 -20.03 -0.72 -0.47
N TYR A 262 -20.38 -1.99 -0.50
CA TYR A 262 -20.42 -2.83 -1.68
C TYR A 262 -21.80 -3.51 -1.79
N PRO A 263 -22.48 -3.43 -2.95
CA PRO A 263 -23.83 -3.94 -3.10
C PRO A 263 -23.89 -5.46 -3.10
N ALA A 264 -25.03 -6.00 -2.69
CA ALA A 264 -25.32 -7.42 -2.85
C ALA A 264 -25.34 -7.83 -4.33
N ARG A 265 -24.74 -8.99 -4.65
CA ARG A 265 -24.68 -9.51 -6.04
C ARG A 265 -24.85 -11.02 -6.06
N MET A 266 -25.52 -11.51 -7.11
CA MET A 266 -25.45 -12.93 -7.48
C MET A 266 -24.36 -13.10 -8.55
N LEU A 267 -23.39 -13.97 -8.27
CA LEU A 267 -22.25 -14.26 -9.13
C LEU A 267 -22.46 -15.60 -9.83
N ASN A 268 -22.21 -15.64 -11.12
CA ASN A 268 -22.41 -16.85 -11.93
C ASN A 268 -21.17 -17.18 -12.77
N GLY A 269 -20.06 -17.47 -12.09
CA GLY A 269 -18.81 -17.82 -12.74
C GLY A 269 -17.99 -16.59 -13.19
N GLU A 270 -18.11 -15.46 -12.52
CA GLU A 270 -17.31 -14.28 -12.81
C GLU A 270 -15.83 -14.55 -12.53
N PRO A 271 -14.89 -14.11 -13.41
CA PRO A 271 -13.45 -14.25 -13.16
C PRO A 271 -13.06 -13.48 -11.89
N ALA A 272 -12.31 -14.12 -11.00
CA ALA A 272 -11.89 -13.52 -9.74
C ALA A 272 -11.10 -12.21 -9.92
N GLY A 273 -10.25 -12.11 -10.94
CA GLY A 273 -9.50 -10.89 -11.25
C GLY A 273 -10.41 -9.69 -11.49
N THR A 274 -11.41 -9.84 -12.36
CA THR A 274 -12.38 -8.77 -12.68
C THR A 274 -13.21 -8.38 -11.44
N LEU A 275 -13.63 -9.38 -10.65
CA LEU A 275 -14.41 -9.13 -9.44
C LEU A 275 -13.59 -8.40 -8.38
N LEU A 276 -12.33 -8.79 -8.17
CA LEU A 276 -11.43 -8.15 -7.21
C LEU A 276 -11.08 -6.72 -7.63
N GLU A 277 -10.85 -6.45 -8.92
CA GLU A 277 -10.67 -5.08 -9.42
C GLU A 277 -11.90 -4.20 -9.17
N ASP A 278 -13.10 -4.72 -9.38
CA ASP A 278 -14.36 -4.01 -9.07
C ASP A 278 -14.52 -3.76 -7.57
N ILE A 279 -14.19 -4.73 -6.71
CA ILE A 279 -14.20 -4.58 -5.25
C ILE A 279 -13.20 -3.49 -4.82
N LEU A 280 -12.03 -3.41 -5.41
CA LEU A 280 -11.05 -2.35 -5.12
C LEU A 280 -11.47 -0.97 -5.66
N GLY A 281 -12.44 -0.92 -6.58
CA GLY A 281 -13.06 0.32 -7.08
C GLY A 281 -12.12 1.25 -7.83
N GLY A 282 -10.98 0.75 -8.35
CA GLY A 282 -9.95 1.55 -9.02
C GLY A 282 -9.18 2.50 -8.10
N HIS A 283 -9.37 2.40 -6.78
CA HIS A 283 -8.66 3.23 -5.80
C HIS A 283 -7.30 2.65 -5.41
N PHE A 284 -7.15 1.33 -5.51
CA PHE A 284 -5.95 0.60 -5.12
C PHE A 284 -5.52 -0.34 -6.23
N ARG A 285 -4.21 -0.49 -6.38
CA ARG A 285 -3.61 -1.44 -7.31
C ARG A 285 -3.79 -2.87 -6.80
N LEU A 286 -4.25 -3.77 -7.67
CA LEU A 286 -4.35 -5.19 -7.39
C LEU A 286 -3.06 -5.90 -7.85
N GLU A 287 -2.45 -6.68 -6.96
CA GLU A 287 -1.45 -7.69 -7.31
C GLU A 287 -2.07 -9.07 -7.08
N LEU A 288 -2.46 -9.72 -8.15
CA LEU A 288 -3.14 -11.00 -8.12
C LEU A 288 -2.23 -12.11 -8.63
N ASP A 289 -2.21 -13.24 -7.93
CA ASP A 289 -1.57 -14.45 -8.45
C ASP A 289 -2.23 -14.86 -9.77
N ALA A 290 -1.43 -15.04 -10.81
CA ALA A 290 -1.91 -15.36 -12.16
C ALA A 290 -2.82 -16.60 -12.21
N ALA A 291 -2.60 -17.56 -11.33
CA ALA A 291 -3.43 -18.77 -11.22
C ALA A 291 -4.87 -18.49 -10.71
N LEU A 292 -5.07 -17.34 -10.02
CA LEU A 292 -6.36 -16.94 -9.48
C LEU A 292 -7.16 -16.07 -10.44
N ALA A 293 -6.50 -15.34 -11.34
CA ALA A 293 -7.14 -14.32 -12.15
C ALA A 293 -8.36 -14.82 -12.95
N ALA A 294 -8.28 -16.03 -13.50
CA ALA A 294 -9.35 -16.66 -14.29
C ALA A 294 -10.24 -17.59 -13.47
N ALA A 295 -10.02 -17.74 -12.15
CA ALA A 295 -10.81 -18.63 -11.30
C ALA A 295 -12.28 -18.15 -11.25
N PRO A 296 -13.27 -19.03 -11.54
CA PRO A 296 -14.66 -18.63 -11.51
C PRO A 296 -15.17 -18.49 -10.08
N VAL A 297 -15.84 -17.38 -9.78
CA VAL A 297 -16.53 -17.15 -8.51
C VAL A 297 -18.03 -17.27 -8.73
N THR A 298 -18.70 -18.12 -7.96
CA THR A 298 -20.12 -18.40 -8.07
C THR A 298 -20.77 -18.41 -6.68
N GLY A 299 -21.94 -17.81 -6.54
CA GLY A 299 -22.69 -17.77 -5.31
C GLY A 299 -23.24 -16.38 -5.00
N TYR A 300 -23.74 -16.21 -3.79
CA TYR A 300 -24.30 -14.96 -3.31
C TYR A 300 -23.25 -14.15 -2.55
N LEU A 301 -22.95 -12.96 -3.03
CA LEU A 301 -22.15 -11.98 -2.30
C LEU A 301 -23.11 -11.01 -1.59
N PRO A 302 -23.19 -11.03 -0.25
CA PRO A 302 -24.10 -10.17 0.50
C PRO A 302 -23.68 -8.70 0.44
N GLU A 303 -24.63 -7.81 0.69
CA GLU A 303 -24.35 -6.40 0.93
C GLU A 303 -23.45 -6.23 2.17
N GLY A 304 -22.44 -5.37 2.07
CA GLY A 304 -21.50 -5.12 3.15
C GLY A 304 -20.47 -4.06 2.78
N SER A 305 -19.35 -4.04 3.48
CA SER A 305 -18.20 -3.21 3.07
C SER A 305 -17.41 -3.89 1.93
N ARG A 306 -16.63 -3.10 1.18
CA ARG A 306 -15.69 -3.64 0.18
C ARG A 306 -14.67 -4.61 0.81
N ARG A 307 -14.25 -4.36 2.06
CA ARG A 307 -13.41 -5.27 2.84
C ARG A 307 -14.08 -6.62 3.08
N GLN A 308 -15.37 -6.63 3.44
CA GLN A 308 -16.14 -7.85 3.62
C GLN A 308 -16.31 -8.61 2.29
N ALA A 309 -16.58 -7.90 1.18
CA ALA A 309 -16.61 -8.49 -0.14
C ALA A 309 -15.26 -9.14 -0.53
N LEU A 310 -14.15 -8.42 -0.30
CA LEU A 310 -12.80 -8.93 -0.51
C LEU A 310 -12.53 -10.19 0.33
N GLN A 311 -12.96 -10.20 1.60
CA GLN A 311 -12.84 -11.35 2.50
C GLN A 311 -13.60 -12.57 1.97
N GLN A 312 -14.87 -12.41 1.56
CA GLN A 312 -15.69 -13.51 1.06
C GLN A 312 -15.09 -14.14 -0.22
N VAL A 313 -14.64 -13.30 -1.15
CA VAL A 313 -14.00 -13.78 -2.39
C VAL A 313 -12.69 -14.50 -2.08
N SER A 314 -11.81 -13.92 -1.27
CA SER A 314 -10.51 -14.50 -0.94
C SER A 314 -10.66 -15.81 -0.18
N PHE A 315 -11.62 -15.90 0.74
CA PHE A 315 -11.96 -17.13 1.47
C PHE A 315 -12.39 -18.26 0.51
N ALA A 316 -13.31 -17.97 -0.42
CA ALA A 316 -13.80 -18.93 -1.40
C ALA A 316 -12.72 -19.44 -2.37
N LEU A 317 -11.67 -18.61 -2.60
CA LEU A 317 -10.51 -18.94 -3.44
C LEU A 317 -9.38 -19.63 -2.67
N CYS A 318 -9.48 -19.80 -1.34
CA CYS A 318 -8.38 -20.21 -0.47
C CYS A 318 -7.14 -19.35 -0.65
N ALA A 319 -7.32 -18.03 -0.72
CA ALA A 319 -6.26 -17.07 -0.96
C ALA A 319 -6.08 -16.13 0.25
N MET A 320 -4.86 -15.65 0.46
CA MET A 320 -4.51 -14.64 1.47
C MET A 320 -4.61 -13.25 0.88
N VAL A 321 -4.91 -12.27 1.73
CA VAL A 321 -4.88 -10.85 1.41
C VAL A 321 -3.82 -10.15 2.25
N ASP A 322 -2.92 -9.39 1.61
CA ASP A 322 -1.82 -8.72 2.28
C ASP A 322 -1.50 -7.36 1.62
N THR A 323 -1.15 -6.36 2.42
CA THR A 323 -0.72 -5.03 2.00
C THR A 323 0.68 -4.68 2.51
N SER A 324 1.37 -5.62 3.17
CA SER A 324 2.66 -5.40 3.82
C SER A 324 3.79 -5.20 2.79
N GLY A 325 4.54 -4.10 2.93
CA GLY A 325 5.72 -3.82 2.09
C GLY A 325 5.41 -3.54 0.63
N THR A 326 4.19 -3.14 0.31
CA THR A 326 3.75 -2.76 -1.04
C THR A 326 2.77 -1.58 -0.98
N ASP A 327 2.51 -0.97 -2.12
CA ASP A 327 1.46 0.02 -2.34
C ASP A 327 0.18 -0.60 -2.95
N ALA A 328 0.13 -1.93 -3.02
CA ALA A 328 -0.96 -2.69 -3.63
C ALA A 328 -1.68 -3.58 -2.59
N VAL A 329 -2.88 -3.98 -2.93
CA VAL A 329 -3.56 -5.09 -2.28
C VAL A 329 -3.15 -6.38 -3.00
N ARG A 330 -2.43 -7.26 -2.33
CA ARG A 330 -2.00 -8.54 -2.87
C ARG A 330 -2.99 -9.63 -2.50
N VAL A 331 -3.38 -10.45 -3.50
CA VAL A 331 -4.22 -11.63 -3.30
C VAL A 331 -3.50 -12.82 -3.91
N TYR A 332 -3.10 -13.78 -3.08
CA TYR A 332 -2.25 -14.90 -3.49
C TYR A 332 -2.51 -16.14 -2.67
N LYS A 333 -2.15 -17.30 -3.22
CA LYS A 333 -2.18 -18.56 -2.48
C LYS A 333 -0.91 -18.76 -1.69
N ASP A 334 -1.04 -19.49 -0.59
CA ASP A 334 0.11 -20.03 0.12
C ASP A 334 1.01 -20.81 -0.85
N LYS A 335 2.30 -20.46 -0.84
CA LYS A 335 3.33 -21.19 -1.59
C LYS A 335 3.99 -22.14 -0.60
N GLU A 336 3.89 -23.42 -0.86
CA GLU A 336 4.63 -24.47 -0.15
C GLU A 336 6.13 -24.45 -0.54
N ASP A 337 6.74 -23.27 -0.48
CA ASP A 337 8.17 -23.11 -0.73
C ASP A 337 8.97 -23.57 0.51
N GLN A 338 10.26 -23.82 0.30
CA GLN A 338 11.17 -24.14 1.42
C GLN A 338 11.16 -23.00 2.44
N PRO A 339 10.96 -23.28 3.74
CA PRO A 339 10.86 -22.25 4.75
C PRO A 339 12.17 -21.46 4.87
N ARG A 340 12.06 -20.14 4.94
CA ARG A 340 13.20 -19.25 5.18
C ARG A 340 13.67 -19.44 6.63
N LYS A 341 14.92 -19.88 6.82
CA LYS A 341 15.50 -20.02 8.16
C LYS A 341 15.73 -18.67 8.80
N LEU A 342 15.22 -18.46 10.01
CA LEU A 342 15.52 -17.29 10.83
C LEU A 342 16.78 -17.57 11.66
N PRO A 343 17.89 -16.80 11.45
CA PRO A 343 19.10 -17.02 12.22
C PRO A 343 18.89 -16.72 13.71
N ALA A 344 19.36 -17.62 14.59
CA ALA A 344 19.23 -17.45 16.04
C ALA A 344 19.82 -16.13 16.55
N GLY A 345 20.91 -15.63 15.94
CA GLY A 345 21.55 -14.36 16.31
C GLY A 345 20.68 -13.11 16.04
N ARG A 346 19.55 -13.24 15.34
CA ARG A 346 18.58 -12.15 15.14
C ARG A 346 17.34 -12.25 16.02
N ILE A 347 17.24 -13.31 16.82
CA ILE A 347 16.12 -13.57 17.71
C ILE A 347 16.53 -13.14 19.12
N TYR A 348 15.68 -12.33 19.76
CA TYR A 348 15.89 -11.98 21.16
C TYR A 348 15.61 -13.20 22.06
N THR A 349 16.34 -13.29 23.16
CA THR A 349 16.12 -14.32 24.18
C THR A 349 14.70 -14.18 24.78
N GLY A 350 14.05 -15.29 25.01
CA GLY A 350 12.66 -15.36 25.42
C GLY A 350 11.76 -15.65 24.23
N GLY A 351 10.61 -16.14 24.49
CA GLY A 351 9.63 -16.52 23.51
C GLY A 351 8.77 -17.62 24.11
N SER A 352 7.57 -17.80 23.56
CA SER A 352 6.65 -18.84 23.99
C SER A 352 6.12 -19.60 22.80
N VAL A 353 5.76 -20.83 23.03
CA VAL A 353 4.99 -21.64 22.08
C VAL A 353 3.70 -22.05 22.77
N ASP A 354 2.59 -21.57 22.25
CA ASP A 354 1.25 -21.94 22.69
C ASP A 354 0.72 -23.07 21.81
N THR A 355 0.04 -24.04 22.39
CA THR A 355 -0.58 -25.15 21.65
C THR A 355 -2.09 -25.08 21.78
N SER A 356 -2.79 -24.96 20.66
CA SER A 356 -4.25 -24.96 20.62
C SER A 356 -4.86 -26.36 20.79
N ALA A 357 -6.15 -26.41 21.16
CA ALA A 357 -6.88 -27.66 21.25
C ALA A 357 -6.91 -28.42 19.90
N ILE A 358 -6.97 -29.73 19.97
CA ILE A 358 -7.14 -30.58 18.76
C ILE A 358 -8.47 -30.23 18.10
N VAL A 359 -8.45 -29.98 16.79
CA VAL A 359 -9.66 -29.90 15.98
C VAL A 359 -10.02 -31.34 15.53
N THR A 360 -11.24 -31.76 15.85
CA THR A 360 -11.72 -33.09 15.56
C THR A 360 -12.36 -33.20 14.18
N GLU A 361 -12.93 -32.12 13.69
CA GLU A 361 -13.66 -32.08 12.43
C GLU A 361 -13.73 -30.66 11.91
N VAL A 362 -13.64 -30.48 10.60
CA VAL A 362 -13.94 -29.22 9.90
C VAL A 362 -15.20 -29.44 9.06
N GLN A 363 -16.19 -28.60 9.25
CA GLN A 363 -17.47 -28.59 8.52
C GLN A 363 -17.62 -27.29 7.77
N VAL A 364 -17.90 -27.36 6.47
CA VAL A 364 -18.12 -26.20 5.60
C VAL A 364 -19.47 -26.36 4.89
N THR A 365 -20.29 -25.35 4.95
CA THR A 365 -21.58 -25.33 4.24
C THR A 365 -21.36 -24.85 2.80
N ALA A 366 -21.72 -25.69 1.84
CA ALA A 366 -21.78 -25.35 0.42
C ALA A 366 -23.16 -24.82 0.09
N HIS A 367 -23.21 -23.61 -0.47
CA HIS A 367 -24.45 -22.92 -0.83
C HIS A 367 -24.73 -23.02 -2.33
N SER A 368 -25.97 -23.22 -2.69
CA SER A 368 -26.41 -23.24 -4.08
C SER A 368 -27.63 -22.33 -4.25
N TYR A 369 -27.64 -21.56 -5.33
CA TYR A 369 -28.70 -20.60 -5.65
C TYR A 369 -29.25 -20.88 -7.04
N SER A 370 -30.59 -20.86 -7.22
CA SER A 370 -31.26 -21.07 -8.51
C SER A 370 -32.49 -20.21 -8.66
N LEU A 371 -32.78 -19.76 -9.87
CA LEU A 371 -34.02 -19.01 -10.21
C LEU A 371 -35.25 -19.91 -10.28
N SER A 372 -35.07 -21.22 -10.46
CA SER A 372 -36.14 -22.20 -10.55
C SER A 372 -35.91 -23.30 -9.51
N GLY A 373 -36.86 -23.54 -8.65
CA GLY A 373 -36.78 -24.56 -7.61
C GLY A 373 -37.86 -24.37 -6.56
N GLY A 374 -37.88 -25.23 -5.57
CA GLY A 374 -38.70 -25.12 -4.37
C GLY A 374 -37.82 -25.24 -3.16
N GLY A 375 -37.80 -24.24 -2.31
CA GLY A 375 -37.10 -24.19 -1.05
C GLY A 375 -37.81 -23.20 -0.14
N ASN A 376 -37.63 -23.38 1.18
CA ASN A 376 -38.23 -22.46 2.16
C ASN A 376 -37.33 -21.24 2.42
N ASP A 377 -36.14 -21.23 1.84
CA ASP A 377 -35.15 -20.17 2.02
C ASP A 377 -34.86 -19.49 0.68
N THR A 378 -35.04 -18.18 0.62
CA THR A 378 -34.93 -17.39 -0.61
C THR A 378 -34.15 -16.10 -0.34
N VAL A 379 -33.44 -15.63 -1.37
CA VAL A 379 -32.75 -14.33 -1.38
C VAL A 379 -33.30 -13.51 -2.54
N GLU A 380 -33.71 -12.28 -2.29
CA GLU A 380 -34.17 -11.35 -3.34
C GLU A 380 -33.02 -10.39 -3.71
N ILE A 381 -32.65 -10.37 -4.99
CA ILE A 381 -31.59 -9.52 -5.52
C ILE A 381 -32.03 -8.92 -6.86
N GLY A 382 -32.00 -7.58 -6.96
CA GLY A 382 -32.35 -6.89 -8.19
C GLY A 382 -33.79 -7.13 -8.66
N GLY A 383 -34.71 -7.52 -7.76
CA GLY A 383 -36.09 -7.87 -8.07
C GLY A 383 -36.28 -9.33 -8.53
N GLU A 384 -35.24 -10.14 -8.51
CA GLU A 384 -35.28 -11.59 -8.76
C GLU A 384 -35.22 -12.37 -7.44
N VAL A 385 -36.04 -13.43 -7.34
CA VAL A 385 -36.08 -14.34 -6.18
C VAL A 385 -35.26 -15.59 -6.47
N TRP A 386 -34.19 -15.78 -5.69
CA TRP A 386 -33.33 -16.95 -5.80
C TRP A 386 -33.63 -17.94 -4.68
N TYR A 387 -33.85 -19.18 -5.03
CA TYR A 387 -34.03 -20.28 -4.09
C TYR A 387 -32.66 -20.74 -3.61
N HIS A 388 -32.50 -20.83 -2.29
CA HIS A 388 -31.27 -21.24 -1.64
C HIS A 388 -31.36 -22.66 -1.12
N THR A 389 -30.31 -23.44 -1.32
CA THR A 389 -30.11 -24.75 -0.73
C THR A 389 -28.70 -24.85 -0.17
N ALA A 390 -28.53 -25.65 0.87
CA ALA A 390 -27.24 -25.81 1.55
C ALA A 390 -26.92 -27.28 1.78
N GLU A 391 -25.65 -27.63 1.58
CA GLU A 391 -25.10 -28.96 1.80
C GLU A 391 -23.84 -28.85 2.66
N THR A 392 -23.62 -29.77 3.61
CA THR A 392 -22.43 -29.75 4.48
C THR A 392 -21.37 -30.70 3.95
N VAL A 393 -20.17 -30.15 3.72
CA VAL A 393 -18.94 -30.93 3.45
C VAL A 393 -18.12 -30.98 4.72
N SER A 394 -17.71 -32.18 5.15
CA SER A 394 -16.92 -32.36 6.37
C SER A 394 -15.66 -33.18 6.14
N ILE A 395 -14.60 -32.81 6.89
CA ILE A 395 -13.34 -33.52 6.96
C ILE A 395 -13.07 -33.86 8.44
N ALA A 396 -13.08 -35.13 8.76
CA ALA A 396 -12.75 -35.62 10.09
C ALA A 396 -11.22 -35.76 10.26
N ASN A 397 -10.72 -35.48 11.44
CA ASN A 397 -9.32 -35.66 11.77
C ASN A 397 -9.06 -37.13 12.12
N PRO A 398 -8.30 -37.90 11.32
CA PRO A 398 -8.05 -39.34 11.56
C PRO A 398 -7.18 -39.60 12.81
N GLY A 399 -6.48 -38.57 13.32
CA GLY A 399 -5.66 -38.69 14.54
C GLY A 399 -6.45 -38.55 15.85
N VAL A 400 -7.78 -38.36 15.77
CA VAL A 400 -8.64 -38.20 16.95
C VAL A 400 -9.06 -39.57 17.48
N THR A 401 -9.01 -39.72 18.81
CA THR A 401 -9.47 -40.92 19.54
C THR A 401 -10.82 -40.66 20.22
N ALA A 402 -11.49 -41.72 20.66
CA ALA A 402 -12.78 -41.60 21.37
C ALA A 402 -12.68 -40.84 22.71
N SER A 403 -11.47 -40.67 23.25
CA SER A 403 -11.19 -39.86 24.45
C SER A 403 -11.03 -38.38 24.20
N ASP A 404 -10.86 -37.95 22.95
CA ASP A 404 -10.68 -36.56 22.62
C ASP A 404 -12.01 -35.80 22.70
N LYS A 405 -11.96 -34.60 23.31
CA LYS A 405 -13.13 -33.73 23.38
C LYS A 405 -13.48 -33.26 21.98
N ARG A 406 -14.75 -33.39 21.60
CA ARG A 406 -15.26 -32.91 20.33
C ARG A 406 -15.02 -31.40 20.19
N ASN A 407 -14.29 -31.00 19.14
CA ASN A 407 -13.97 -29.63 18.76
C ASN A 407 -14.14 -29.49 17.24
N VAL A 408 -15.25 -28.96 16.81
CA VAL A 408 -15.64 -28.85 15.40
C VAL A 408 -15.56 -27.41 14.95
N ILE A 409 -14.79 -27.18 13.90
CA ILE A 409 -14.79 -25.87 13.20
C ILE A 409 -15.94 -25.89 12.20
N LYS A 410 -16.87 -24.95 12.33
CA LYS A 410 -18.00 -24.79 11.42
C LYS A 410 -17.93 -23.47 10.68
N VAL A 411 -18.14 -23.51 9.36
CA VAL A 411 -18.23 -22.36 8.49
C VAL A 411 -19.54 -22.42 7.72
N ASP A 412 -20.49 -21.60 8.14
CA ASP A 412 -21.86 -21.60 7.58
C ASP A 412 -22.19 -20.30 6.83
N ALA A 413 -21.46 -19.19 7.08
CA ALA A 413 -21.77 -17.86 6.52
C ALA A 413 -20.99 -17.52 5.24
N ALA A 414 -20.18 -18.44 4.71
CA ALA A 414 -19.37 -18.20 3.52
C ALA A 414 -20.19 -18.51 2.24
N THR A 415 -21.04 -17.59 1.84
CA THR A 415 -22.07 -17.77 0.78
C THR A 415 -21.52 -17.90 -0.64
N LEU A 416 -20.20 -17.66 -0.85
CA LEU A 416 -19.47 -17.97 -2.09
C LEU A 416 -18.84 -19.37 -2.08
N VAL A 417 -18.96 -20.10 -0.98
CA VAL A 417 -18.60 -21.52 -0.95
C VAL A 417 -19.76 -22.32 -1.53
N ASN A 418 -19.49 -23.02 -2.61
CA ASN A 418 -20.47 -23.75 -3.39
C ASN A 418 -20.00 -25.20 -3.59
N PRO A 419 -20.81 -26.12 -4.12
CA PRO A 419 -20.41 -27.52 -4.32
C PRO A 419 -19.13 -27.72 -5.13
N GLY A 420 -18.75 -26.74 -5.97
CA GLY A 420 -17.54 -26.80 -6.81
C GLY A 420 -16.24 -26.51 -6.04
N ASN A 421 -16.28 -25.69 -4.98
CA ASN A 421 -15.10 -25.31 -4.21
C ASN A 421 -15.09 -25.75 -2.75
N ALA A 422 -16.22 -26.21 -2.20
CA ALA A 422 -16.36 -26.56 -0.79
C ALA A 422 -15.34 -27.59 -0.28
N ALA A 423 -15.03 -28.60 -1.08
CA ALA A 423 -14.05 -29.63 -0.72
C ALA A 423 -12.63 -29.01 -0.59
N ALA A 424 -12.26 -28.10 -1.51
CA ALA A 424 -10.97 -27.41 -1.46
C ALA A 424 -10.88 -26.46 -0.25
N VAL A 425 -11.96 -25.72 0.03
CA VAL A 425 -12.04 -24.84 1.21
C VAL A 425 -11.94 -25.66 2.50
N ALA A 426 -12.68 -26.75 2.62
CA ALA A 426 -12.64 -27.62 3.79
C ALA A 426 -11.22 -28.21 4.01
N GLN A 427 -10.55 -28.63 2.93
CA GLN A 427 -9.17 -29.15 3.00
C GLN A 427 -8.16 -28.05 3.40
N HIS A 428 -8.31 -26.84 2.87
CA HIS A 428 -7.46 -25.72 3.23
C HIS A 428 -7.59 -25.37 4.71
N LEU A 429 -8.81 -25.27 5.22
CA LEU A 429 -9.09 -25.05 6.64
C LEU A 429 -8.53 -26.20 7.51
N TYR A 430 -8.74 -27.44 7.09
CA TYR A 430 -8.21 -28.61 7.82
C TYR A 430 -6.69 -28.52 7.93
N ASN A 431 -5.98 -28.27 6.84
CA ASN A 431 -4.52 -28.15 6.83
C ASN A 431 -4.02 -27.04 7.76
N TYR A 432 -4.73 -25.89 7.79
CA TYR A 432 -4.41 -24.79 8.70
C TYR A 432 -4.60 -25.19 10.17
N TYR A 433 -5.74 -25.78 10.54
CA TYR A 433 -6.04 -26.14 11.92
C TYR A 433 -5.22 -27.32 12.44
N MET A 434 -4.58 -28.08 11.56
CA MET A 434 -3.58 -29.07 11.95
C MET A 434 -2.27 -28.46 12.42
N LYS A 435 -1.98 -27.20 12.03
CA LYS A 435 -0.86 -26.40 12.54
C LYS A 435 -1.26 -25.79 13.89
N ARG A 436 -1.14 -26.59 14.96
CA ARG A 436 -1.72 -26.28 16.28
C ARG A 436 -0.87 -25.37 17.16
N GLN A 437 0.34 -25.04 16.74
CA GLN A 437 1.30 -24.34 17.56
C GLN A 437 1.47 -22.91 17.07
N THR A 438 1.55 -21.98 18.04
CA THR A 438 1.83 -20.57 17.76
C THR A 438 3.05 -20.18 18.58
N GLN A 439 4.14 -19.86 17.88
CA GLN A 439 5.33 -19.33 18.50
C GLN A 439 5.31 -17.80 18.48
N LYS A 440 5.54 -17.18 19.64
CA LYS A 440 5.76 -15.74 19.76
C LYS A 440 7.24 -15.46 19.94
N ILE A 441 7.83 -14.72 19.02
CA ILE A 441 9.25 -14.37 19.01
C ILE A 441 9.45 -12.88 18.71
N ARG A 442 10.54 -12.33 19.23
CA ARG A 442 10.99 -11.00 18.86
C ARG A 442 12.24 -11.10 18.02
N ILE A 443 12.23 -10.46 16.84
CA ILE A 443 13.33 -10.54 15.87
C ILE A 443 13.88 -9.15 15.51
N VAL A 444 15.15 -9.11 15.13
CA VAL A 444 15.70 -7.99 14.34
C VAL A 444 15.29 -8.24 12.89
N MET A 445 14.51 -7.33 12.32
CA MET A 445 13.97 -7.47 10.98
C MET A 445 15.05 -7.48 9.88
N ASN A 446 14.82 -8.30 8.86
CA ASN A 446 15.62 -8.31 7.62
C ASN A 446 14.74 -8.69 6.42
N GLY A 447 13.59 -8.05 6.29
CA GLY A 447 12.68 -8.25 5.17
C GLY A 447 11.57 -9.25 5.39
N GLU A 448 11.42 -9.76 6.62
CA GLU A 448 10.28 -10.61 6.99
C GLU A 448 8.97 -9.82 6.90
N ARG A 449 7.89 -10.52 6.51
CA ARG A 449 6.54 -10.00 6.39
C ARG A 449 5.52 -11.02 6.90
N PRO A 450 4.33 -10.61 7.31
CA PRO A 450 3.21 -11.53 7.45
C PRO A 450 2.99 -12.33 6.15
N GLY A 451 2.63 -13.60 6.27
CA GLY A 451 2.50 -14.53 5.16
C GLY A 451 3.80 -15.24 4.74
N ASP A 452 4.97 -14.80 5.22
CA ASP A 452 6.23 -15.52 4.92
C ASP A 452 6.26 -16.89 5.61
N HIS A 453 6.67 -17.92 4.86
CA HIS A 453 6.95 -19.26 5.37
C HIS A 453 8.35 -19.27 5.99
N VAL A 454 8.45 -19.56 7.28
CA VAL A 454 9.70 -19.47 8.05
C VAL A 454 9.95 -20.73 8.89
N ALA A 455 11.23 -21.00 9.11
CA ALA A 455 11.71 -21.94 10.12
C ALA A 455 12.38 -21.14 11.23
N ALA A 456 11.73 -21.02 12.38
CA ALA A 456 12.19 -20.23 13.52
C ALA A 456 12.69 -21.13 14.65
N PRO A 457 13.89 -20.90 15.25
CA PRO A 457 14.37 -21.66 16.41
C PRO A 457 13.40 -21.52 17.59
N THR A 458 13.13 -22.62 18.25
CA THR A 458 12.39 -22.64 19.52
C THR A 458 13.33 -22.54 20.70
N PRO A 459 12.86 -22.23 21.91
CA PRO A 459 13.71 -22.18 23.10
C PRO A 459 14.32 -23.52 23.54
N TRP A 460 13.96 -24.64 22.91
CA TRP A 460 14.39 -26.00 23.27
C TRP A 460 15.02 -26.77 22.11
N ASP A 461 15.79 -26.08 21.28
CA ASP A 461 16.60 -26.66 20.20
C ASP A 461 15.83 -27.41 19.11
N THR A 462 14.57 -27.06 18.91
CA THR A 462 13.77 -27.45 17.74
C THR A 462 13.52 -26.27 16.81
N MET A 463 12.80 -26.51 15.72
CA MET A 463 12.46 -25.44 14.76
C MET A 463 10.94 -25.38 14.60
N MET A 464 10.36 -24.21 14.74
CA MET A 464 8.98 -23.97 14.33
C MET A 464 8.97 -23.78 12.81
N ASP A 465 8.33 -24.69 12.11
CA ASP A 465 8.05 -24.60 10.68
C ASP A 465 6.63 -24.06 10.47
N GLY A 466 6.50 -22.85 9.96
CA GLY A 466 5.21 -22.19 9.89
C GLY A 466 5.21 -20.85 9.20
N PHE A 467 4.09 -20.15 9.28
CA PHE A 467 3.87 -18.85 8.66
C PHE A 467 3.82 -17.74 9.71
N ILE A 468 4.44 -16.61 9.39
CA ILE A 468 4.28 -15.39 10.16
C ILE A 468 2.85 -14.88 9.94
N THR A 469 2.03 -14.84 10.98
CA THR A 469 0.66 -14.34 10.89
C THR A 469 0.50 -12.91 11.36
N SER A 470 1.35 -12.46 12.28
CA SER A 470 1.34 -11.07 12.74
C SER A 470 2.73 -10.57 13.08
N MET A 471 2.93 -9.26 12.91
CA MET A 471 4.15 -8.54 13.24
C MET A 471 3.80 -7.20 13.90
N GLN A 472 4.28 -6.97 15.11
CA GLN A 472 4.26 -5.66 15.77
C GLN A 472 5.65 -5.05 15.68
N ILE A 473 5.80 -4.07 14.79
CA ILE A 473 7.08 -3.49 14.41
C ILE A 473 7.29 -2.18 15.16
N VAL A 474 8.43 -2.05 15.84
CA VAL A 474 8.84 -0.81 16.49
C VAL A 474 10.04 -0.22 15.74
N LEU A 475 9.85 0.97 15.18
CA LEU A 475 10.85 1.67 14.38
C LEU A 475 11.59 2.77 15.16
N SER A 476 11.81 2.59 16.46
CA SER A 476 12.44 3.59 17.32
C SER A 476 13.97 3.50 17.41
N GLY A 477 14.59 2.52 16.76
CA GLY A 477 16.03 2.29 16.81
C GLY A 477 16.48 1.29 15.75
N ILE A 478 16.83 0.08 16.17
CA ILE A 478 16.94 -1.07 15.27
C ILE A 478 15.51 -1.52 15.00
N ALA A 479 15.17 -1.73 13.73
CA ALA A 479 13.86 -2.27 13.37
C ALA A 479 13.71 -3.67 13.97
N ALA A 480 12.87 -3.78 14.98
CA ALA A 480 12.56 -5.01 15.68
C ALA A 480 11.05 -5.28 15.58
N ALA A 481 10.68 -6.55 15.45
CA ALA A 481 9.30 -6.96 15.42
C ALA A 481 9.03 -8.08 16.43
N GLU A 482 7.88 -8.01 17.08
CA GLU A 482 7.27 -9.16 17.74
C GLU A 482 6.43 -9.88 16.71
N CYS A 483 6.76 -11.15 16.46
CA CYS A 483 6.13 -11.97 15.43
C CYS A 483 5.37 -13.14 16.07
N SER A 484 4.19 -13.46 15.51
CA SER A 484 3.49 -14.72 15.75
C SER A 484 3.69 -15.64 14.56
N VAL A 485 4.21 -16.84 14.80
CA VAL A 485 4.40 -17.87 13.79
C VAL A 485 3.48 -19.03 14.09
N VAL A 486 2.56 -19.33 13.19
CA VAL A 486 1.64 -20.48 13.29
C VAL A 486 2.19 -21.63 12.47
N GLY A 487 2.42 -22.78 13.11
CA GLY A 487 3.08 -23.88 12.44
C GLY A 487 3.11 -25.16 13.27
N VAL A 488 4.14 -25.95 13.02
CA VAL A 488 4.46 -27.18 13.73
C VAL A 488 5.90 -27.18 14.21
N ASP A 489 6.13 -27.63 15.42
CA ASP A 489 7.46 -27.80 15.98
C ASP A 489 8.09 -29.09 15.41
N VAL A 490 9.15 -28.94 14.65
CA VAL A 490 9.89 -30.04 14.06
C VAL A 490 11.28 -30.15 14.69
N LYS A 491 11.77 -31.34 14.91
CA LYS A 491 13.14 -31.55 15.36
C LYS A 491 14.08 -30.93 14.30
N ALA A 492 15.05 -30.13 14.74
CA ALA A 492 16.11 -29.67 13.86
C ALA A 492 16.79 -30.90 13.25
N VAL A 493 16.76 -31.04 11.93
CA VAL A 493 17.57 -32.04 11.24
C VAL A 493 19.00 -31.61 11.45
N GLY A 494 19.69 -32.32 12.35
CA GLY A 494 21.05 -32.00 12.75
C GLY A 494 21.95 -31.98 11.52
N GLY A 495 22.63 -30.85 11.33
CA GLY A 495 23.83 -30.86 10.54
C GLY A 495 24.76 -31.91 11.19
N SER A 496 25.17 -32.89 10.40
CA SER A 496 26.21 -33.85 10.80
C SER A 496 27.48 -33.07 11.09
N GLU A 497 27.70 -32.75 12.37
CA GLU A 497 29.06 -32.58 12.83
C GLU A 497 29.73 -33.94 12.69
N GLU A 498 30.58 -34.08 11.71
CA GLU A 498 31.59 -35.14 11.73
C GLU A 498 32.33 -35.03 13.05
N ILE A 499 32.07 -35.94 13.98
CA ILE A 499 32.91 -36.20 15.11
C ILE A 499 34.20 -36.76 14.52
N VAL A 500 35.21 -35.87 14.33
CA VAL A 500 36.59 -36.32 14.09
C VAL A 500 36.97 -37.09 15.33
N SER A 501 36.90 -38.41 15.24
CA SER A 501 37.46 -39.29 16.22
C SER A 501 39.00 -39.03 16.30
N GLY A 502 39.39 -38.34 17.35
CA GLY A 502 40.80 -38.17 17.65
C GLY A 502 41.44 -39.53 17.84
N GLU A 503 42.38 -39.88 16.97
CA GLU A 503 43.27 -41.00 17.11
C GLU A 503 43.99 -40.88 18.46
N ALA A 504 43.80 -41.91 19.28
CA ALA A 504 44.64 -42.13 20.47
C ALA A 504 46.10 -42.36 20.04
N MET A 505 46.94 -41.38 20.26
CA MET A 505 48.38 -41.62 20.19
C MET A 505 48.79 -42.51 21.35
N SER A 506 49.03 -43.77 21.05
CA SER A 506 49.83 -44.66 21.89
C SER A 506 51.28 -44.25 21.83
N GLY A 507 51.78 -43.67 22.90
CA GLY A 507 53.21 -43.47 23.13
C GLY A 507 53.73 -44.55 24.09
N GLU A 508 54.47 -45.50 23.56
CA GLU A 508 55.42 -46.30 24.34
C GLU A 508 56.61 -45.41 24.82
N VAL A 509 56.94 -45.49 26.01
CA VAL A 509 58.13 -45.89 26.79
C VAL A 509 58.03 -45.34 28.20
#